data_19096208b70ad13b53c52a11e7ad1298
#
_entry.id   19096208b70ad13b53c52a11e7ad1298
#
_cell.length_a   1.000
_cell.length_b   1.000
_cell.length_c   1.000
_cell.angle_alpha   90.00
_cell.angle_beta   90.00
_cell.angle_gamma   90.00
#
_symmetry.space_group_name_H-M   'P 1'
#
loop_
_entity.id
_entity.type
_entity.pdbx_description
1 polymer ?
#
loop_
_entity_poly.entity_id
_entity_poly.type
_entity_poly.pdbx_seq_one_letter_code
_entity_poly.pdbx_strand_id
1 'polypeptide(L)'
;YFGSKYDGSSPAVSWFYDTRNKLEYLVILLSDKLKRNFTINYKERPNTQGGNLKNYVLTGFSPNGVHPDGKLFIKLAFHTLNNNPAFDVEIDVDEKIEDNPFRADRVKRRDETRLRIPVNQDFPQDWTTLINSIYNHVDTLTQEYGKITGTQIPVKPKVPKTSKSMSLNNILYGPPGTGKTYHSINYAVSIVENKSVDEICEEERSSVKKRFEKYIEEGQIAFCTFHQSLGYEDFIEGIK
;
A
#
# COMPACT_ATOMS: atom_id res chain seq x y z
N TYR A 1 5.16 11.34 -24.59
CA TYR A 1 5.95 12.05 -23.58
C TYR A 1 7.18 11.25 -23.12
N PHE A 2 7.10 9.93 -23.06
CA PHE A 2 8.23 9.10 -22.63
C PHE A 2 9.35 9.11 -23.69
N GLY A 3 10.60 9.23 -23.23
CA GLY A 3 11.75 9.40 -24.12
C GLY A 3 12.00 10.84 -24.58
N SER A 4 11.08 11.78 -24.33
CA SER A 4 11.31 13.19 -24.56
C SER A 4 12.23 13.79 -23.49
N LYS A 5 12.80 14.96 -23.79
CA LYS A 5 13.67 15.67 -22.85
C LYS A 5 12.90 16.00 -21.56
N TYR A 6 13.55 15.79 -20.42
CA TYR A 6 12.96 16.08 -19.11
C TYR A 6 12.64 17.57 -18.97
N ASP A 7 11.40 17.86 -18.67
CA ASP A 7 10.90 19.16 -18.25
C ASP A 7 10.11 18.98 -16.96
N GLY A 8 10.59 19.57 -15.87
CA GLY A 8 10.00 19.44 -14.54
C GLY A 8 8.56 19.95 -14.43
N SER A 9 8.12 20.83 -15.34
CA SER A 9 6.76 21.37 -15.43
C SER A 9 5.81 20.49 -16.25
N SER A 10 6.34 19.47 -16.92
CA SER A 10 5.58 18.60 -17.81
C SER A 10 4.51 17.80 -17.05
N PRO A 11 3.28 17.67 -17.58
CA PRO A 11 2.25 16.77 -17.04
C PRO A 11 2.73 15.32 -16.85
N ALA A 12 3.68 14.85 -17.67
CA ALA A 12 4.28 13.54 -17.55
C ALA A 12 5.11 13.38 -16.26
N VAL A 13 5.74 14.44 -15.78
CA VAL A 13 6.47 14.45 -14.51
C VAL A 13 5.51 14.37 -13.34
N SER A 14 4.44 15.15 -13.38
CA SER A 14 3.36 15.07 -12.36
C SER A 14 2.76 13.66 -12.31
N TRP A 15 2.43 13.09 -13.46
CA TRP A 15 1.95 11.71 -13.57
C TRP A 15 2.95 10.69 -12.99
N PHE A 16 4.24 10.88 -13.24
CA PHE A 16 5.29 10.01 -12.70
C PHE A 16 5.27 9.99 -11.18
N TYR A 17 5.26 11.16 -10.55
CA TYR A 17 5.26 11.27 -9.09
C TYR A 17 3.96 10.76 -8.48
N ASP A 18 2.80 11.04 -9.08
CA ASP A 18 1.52 10.53 -8.64
C ASP A 18 1.48 8.99 -8.70
N THR A 19 1.94 8.41 -9.80
CA THR A 19 2.03 6.95 -9.96
C THR A 19 2.98 6.35 -8.94
N ARG A 20 4.16 6.96 -8.70
CA ARG A 20 5.09 6.49 -7.69
C ARG A 20 4.47 6.52 -6.28
N ASN A 21 3.80 7.58 -5.92
CA ASN A 21 3.12 7.70 -4.63
C ASN A 21 2.05 6.60 -4.44
N LYS A 22 1.34 6.25 -5.50
CA LYS A 22 0.38 5.12 -5.48
C LYS A 22 1.07 3.78 -5.28
N LEU A 23 2.24 3.56 -5.89
CA LEU A 23 3.04 2.35 -5.65
C LEU A 23 3.55 2.31 -4.20
N GLU A 24 4.02 3.43 -3.67
CA GLU A 24 4.45 3.52 -2.26
C GLU A 24 3.28 3.23 -1.30
N TYR A 25 2.09 3.74 -1.59
CA TYR A 25 0.90 3.43 -0.82
C TYR A 25 0.53 1.94 -0.89
N LEU A 26 0.67 1.31 -2.05
CA LEU A 26 0.47 -0.13 -2.18
C LEU A 26 1.43 -0.93 -1.27
N VAL A 27 2.69 -0.48 -1.10
CA VAL A 27 3.63 -1.11 -0.14
C VAL A 27 3.10 -1.06 1.29
N ILE A 28 2.45 0.03 1.68
CA ILE A 28 1.82 0.17 3.01
C ILE A 28 0.67 -0.84 3.17
N LEU A 29 -0.19 -0.95 2.16
CA LEU A 29 -1.28 -1.92 2.16
C LEU A 29 -0.77 -3.37 2.20
N LEU A 30 0.29 -3.68 1.44
CA LEU A 30 0.98 -4.97 1.46
C LEU A 30 1.54 -5.28 2.86
N SER A 31 2.17 -4.29 3.49
CA SER A 31 2.71 -4.42 4.84
C SER A 31 1.63 -4.79 5.85
N ASP A 32 0.48 -4.14 5.77
CA ASP A 32 -0.63 -4.41 6.67
C ASP A 32 -1.30 -5.76 6.38
N LYS A 33 -1.62 -6.03 5.13
CA LYS A 33 -2.29 -7.28 4.71
C LYS A 33 -1.46 -8.52 5.01
N LEU A 34 -0.16 -8.49 4.71
CA LEU A 34 0.75 -9.60 4.94
C LEU A 34 1.27 -9.68 6.38
N LYS A 35 0.88 -8.72 7.23
CA LYS A 35 1.39 -8.61 8.61
C LYS A 35 2.93 -8.67 8.66
N ARG A 36 3.57 -7.95 7.74
CA ARG A 36 5.02 -7.82 7.64
C ARG A 36 5.42 -6.35 7.71
N ASN A 37 6.63 -6.06 8.14
CA ASN A 37 7.16 -4.71 8.05
C ASN A 37 7.92 -4.55 6.74
N PHE A 38 7.46 -3.66 5.87
CA PHE A 38 8.17 -3.28 4.65
C PHE A 38 8.72 -1.87 4.79
N THR A 39 9.98 -1.70 4.40
CA THR A 39 10.63 -0.40 4.37
C THR A 39 10.95 -0.04 2.92
N ILE A 40 10.43 1.10 2.46
CA ILE A 40 10.76 1.61 1.13
C ILE A 40 12.22 2.05 1.15
N ASN A 41 13.06 1.40 0.35
CA ASN A 41 14.50 1.61 0.30
C ASN A 41 15.01 2.01 -1.09
N TYR A 42 14.14 2.01 -2.11
CA TYR A 42 14.48 2.45 -3.44
C TYR A 42 13.34 3.26 -4.06
N LYS A 43 13.68 4.47 -4.57
CA LYS A 43 12.74 5.37 -5.25
C LYS A 43 13.34 5.85 -6.56
N GLU A 44 12.67 5.55 -7.65
CA GLU A 44 13.13 5.98 -8.97
C GLU A 44 12.87 7.46 -9.21
N ARG A 45 13.73 8.07 -10.02
CA ARG A 45 13.57 9.47 -10.49
C ARG A 45 12.94 9.47 -11.88
N PRO A 46 12.23 10.56 -12.27
CA PRO A 46 11.50 10.60 -13.54
C PRO A 46 12.40 10.64 -14.77
N ASN A 47 13.68 11.04 -14.62
CA ASN A 47 14.60 11.22 -15.73
C ASN A 47 15.75 10.23 -15.72
N THR A 48 16.25 9.92 -16.90
CA THR A 48 17.51 9.20 -17.11
C THR A 48 18.72 10.10 -16.87
N GLN A 49 19.92 9.53 -16.80
CA GLN A 49 21.17 10.31 -16.75
C GLN A 49 21.33 11.24 -17.97
N GLY A 50 20.78 10.87 -19.14
CA GLY A 50 20.75 11.70 -20.34
C GLY A 50 19.66 12.78 -20.36
N GLY A 51 18.91 12.94 -19.26
CA GLY A 51 17.87 13.98 -19.14
C GLY A 51 16.56 13.66 -19.84
N ASN A 52 16.34 12.43 -20.31
CA ASN A 52 15.07 12.01 -20.93
C ASN A 52 14.11 11.43 -19.89
N LEU A 53 12.81 11.61 -20.12
CA LEU A 53 11.78 10.97 -19.31
C LEU A 53 11.81 9.44 -19.43
N LYS A 54 11.73 8.76 -18.30
CA LYS A 54 11.65 7.30 -18.27
C LYS A 54 10.27 6.82 -18.68
N ASN A 55 10.23 5.65 -19.31
CA ASN A 55 9.00 4.95 -19.71
C ASN A 55 8.54 3.92 -18.66
N TYR A 56 9.02 4.05 -17.43
CA TYR A 56 8.63 3.23 -16.29
C TYR A 56 8.66 4.04 -15.00
N VAL A 57 7.84 3.62 -14.06
CA VAL A 57 7.81 4.14 -12.68
C VAL A 57 7.95 2.95 -11.75
N LEU A 58 8.83 3.05 -10.77
CA LEU A 58 9.00 1.98 -9.81
C LEU A 58 9.25 2.50 -8.39
N THR A 59 8.89 1.66 -7.42
CA THR A 59 9.36 1.75 -6.03
C THR A 59 9.92 0.39 -5.61
N GLY A 60 10.94 0.41 -4.75
CA GLY A 60 11.53 -0.78 -4.16
C GLY A 60 11.39 -0.76 -2.65
N PHE A 61 11.19 -1.92 -2.06
CA PHE A 61 11.05 -2.08 -0.62
C PHE A 61 11.71 -3.37 -0.14
N SER A 62 12.12 -3.39 1.10
CA SER A 62 12.71 -4.56 1.74
C SER A 62 11.93 -4.96 2.98
N PRO A 63 11.89 -6.27 3.28
CA PRO A 63 11.32 -6.74 4.54
C PRO A 63 12.16 -6.29 5.73
N ASN A 64 11.51 -5.70 6.73
CA ASN A 64 12.01 -5.50 8.09
C ASN A 64 13.38 -4.82 8.22
N GLY A 65 13.73 -3.90 7.30
CA GLY A 65 15.01 -3.20 7.32
C GLY A 65 16.21 -4.06 6.89
N VAL A 66 15.98 -5.25 6.34
CA VAL A 66 17.04 -6.05 5.71
C VAL A 66 17.46 -5.34 4.43
N HIS A 67 18.75 -5.03 4.29
CA HIS A 67 19.30 -4.22 3.19
C HIS A 67 18.57 -2.87 3.00
N PRO A 68 18.55 -2.00 4.03
CA PRO A 68 17.93 -0.67 3.93
C PRO A 68 18.66 0.23 2.92
N ASP A 69 19.88 -0.13 2.54
CA ASP A 69 20.73 0.53 1.58
C ASP A 69 20.29 0.34 0.10
N GLY A 70 19.23 -0.44 -0.13
CA GLY A 70 18.71 -0.70 -1.48
C GLY A 70 19.53 -1.68 -2.33
N LYS A 71 20.50 -2.39 -1.74
CA LYS A 71 21.29 -3.40 -2.47
C LYS A 71 20.43 -4.51 -3.06
N LEU A 72 19.40 -4.89 -2.32
CA LEU A 72 18.38 -5.85 -2.74
C LEU A 72 17.01 -5.34 -2.32
N PHE A 73 16.00 -5.45 -3.18
CA PHE A 73 14.65 -5.01 -2.89
C PHE A 73 13.60 -5.80 -3.69
N ILE A 74 12.39 -5.85 -3.17
CA ILE A 74 11.21 -6.26 -3.93
C ILE A 74 10.74 -5.01 -4.68
N LYS A 75 10.57 -5.13 -5.99
CA LYS A 75 10.20 -4.04 -6.89
C LYS A 75 8.74 -4.12 -7.29
N LEU A 76 8.04 -3.02 -7.18
CA LEU A 76 6.78 -2.75 -7.86
C LEU A 76 7.05 -1.76 -8.98
N ALA A 77 6.73 -2.11 -10.20
CA ALA A 77 6.98 -1.27 -11.37
C ALA A 77 5.79 -1.24 -12.31
N PHE A 78 5.50 -0.04 -12.83
CA PHE A 78 4.62 0.14 -13.98
C PHE A 78 5.47 0.67 -15.14
N HIS A 79 5.34 0.06 -16.32
CA HIS A 79 6.10 0.48 -17.49
C HIS A 79 5.25 0.41 -18.78
N THR A 80 5.67 1.17 -19.78
CA THR A 80 5.00 1.28 -21.08
C THR A 80 5.93 0.89 -22.22
N LEU A 81 6.74 -0.16 -22.03
CA LEU A 81 7.71 -0.60 -23.04
C LEU A 81 7.01 -1.05 -24.33
N ASN A 82 7.46 -0.51 -25.47
CA ASN A 82 7.01 -0.91 -26.81
C ASN A 82 5.47 -0.94 -26.99
N ASN A 83 4.77 0.02 -26.41
CA ASN A 83 3.30 0.08 -26.38
C ASN A 83 2.60 -1.12 -25.69
N ASN A 84 3.34 -1.88 -24.91
CA ASN A 84 2.81 -2.96 -24.08
C ASN A 84 2.91 -2.56 -22.60
N PRO A 85 1.95 -1.79 -22.05
CA PRO A 85 1.98 -1.43 -20.66
C PRO A 85 1.81 -2.67 -19.79
N ALA A 86 2.61 -2.75 -18.72
CA ALA A 86 2.53 -3.84 -17.78
C ALA A 86 2.89 -3.39 -16.36
N PHE A 87 2.37 -4.14 -15.39
CA PHE A 87 2.75 -4.04 -14.00
C PHE A 87 3.62 -5.25 -13.64
N ASP A 88 4.81 -4.98 -13.13
CA ASP A 88 5.78 -6.02 -12.73
C ASP A 88 6.00 -6.01 -11.23
N VAL A 89 6.08 -7.20 -10.65
CA VAL A 89 6.50 -7.46 -9.26
C VAL A 89 7.62 -8.48 -9.28
N GLU A 90 8.81 -8.11 -8.79
CA GLU A 90 10.00 -8.98 -8.87
C GLU A 90 11.02 -8.61 -7.78
N ILE A 91 12.04 -9.47 -7.57
CA ILE A 91 13.22 -9.11 -6.77
C ILE A 91 14.27 -8.50 -7.69
N ASP A 92 14.73 -7.29 -7.35
CA ASP A 92 15.74 -6.55 -8.12
C ASP A 92 16.83 -5.96 -7.22
N VAL A 93 17.84 -5.37 -7.82
CA VAL A 93 19.00 -4.78 -7.15
C VAL A 93 19.25 -3.35 -7.70
N ASP A 94 19.83 -2.48 -6.88
CA ASP A 94 20.35 -1.22 -7.40
C ASP A 94 21.69 -1.47 -8.11
N GLU A 95 21.68 -1.29 -9.43
CA GLU A 95 22.88 -1.45 -10.29
C GLU A 95 23.92 -0.34 -10.07
N LYS A 96 23.55 0.75 -9.45
CA LYS A 96 24.45 1.89 -9.19
C LYS A 96 25.36 1.65 -7.99
N ILE A 97 25.06 0.63 -7.19
CA ILE A 97 25.90 0.26 -6.05
C ILE A 97 27.02 -0.65 -6.57
N GLU A 98 28.25 -0.16 -6.61
CA GLU A 98 29.42 -0.84 -7.22
C GLU A 98 29.71 -2.18 -6.54
N ASP A 99 29.75 -2.23 -5.22
CA ASP A 99 30.04 -3.43 -4.43
C ASP A 99 28.78 -4.19 -4.01
N ASN A 100 27.81 -4.33 -4.91
CA ASN A 100 26.57 -5.04 -4.61
C ASN A 100 26.74 -6.55 -4.82
N PRO A 101 26.78 -7.37 -3.76
CA PRO A 101 27.00 -8.82 -3.86
C PRO A 101 25.87 -9.56 -4.59
N PHE A 102 24.70 -8.93 -4.75
CA PHE A 102 23.54 -9.52 -5.41
C PHE A 102 23.48 -9.22 -6.91
N ARG A 103 24.46 -8.47 -7.45
CA ARG A 103 24.45 -8.00 -8.84
C ARG A 103 24.69 -9.12 -9.85
N ALA A 104 25.53 -10.08 -9.53
CA ALA A 104 25.97 -11.15 -10.47
C ALA A 104 24.77 -11.93 -11.05
N ASP A 105 23.82 -12.31 -10.21
CA ASP A 105 22.66 -13.12 -10.61
C ASP A 105 21.38 -12.28 -10.87
N ARG A 106 21.51 -10.98 -11.07
CA ARG A 106 20.37 -10.07 -11.19
C ARG A 106 19.35 -10.48 -12.25
N VAL A 107 19.84 -10.74 -13.48
CA VAL A 107 18.97 -11.05 -14.62
C VAL A 107 18.21 -12.35 -14.37
N LYS A 108 18.92 -13.39 -13.98
CA LYS A 108 18.34 -14.70 -13.65
C LYS A 108 17.30 -14.55 -12.53
N ARG A 109 17.66 -13.93 -11.42
CA ARG A 109 16.76 -13.73 -10.27
C ARG A 109 15.51 -12.97 -10.67
N ARG A 110 15.66 -11.87 -11.42
CA ARG A 110 14.54 -11.08 -11.90
C ARG A 110 13.60 -11.93 -12.75
N ASP A 111 14.11 -12.72 -13.66
CA ASP A 111 13.29 -13.55 -14.56
C ASP A 111 12.60 -14.71 -13.80
N GLU A 112 13.25 -15.29 -12.80
CA GLU A 112 12.70 -16.36 -11.96
C GLU A 112 11.64 -15.83 -10.94
N THR A 113 11.75 -14.56 -10.54
CA THR A 113 10.88 -13.98 -9.49
C THR A 113 9.78 -13.09 -10.03
N ARG A 114 9.72 -12.84 -11.35
CA ARG A 114 8.81 -11.88 -11.94
C ARG A 114 7.37 -12.41 -12.06
N LEU A 115 6.45 -11.66 -11.47
CA LEU A 115 5.05 -11.64 -11.87
C LEU A 115 4.84 -10.44 -12.82
N ARG A 116 4.46 -10.70 -14.06
CA ARG A 116 4.08 -9.67 -15.03
C ARG A 116 2.58 -9.72 -15.28
N ILE A 117 1.93 -8.58 -15.11
CA ILE A 117 0.51 -8.39 -15.36
C ILE A 117 0.40 -7.39 -16.51
N PRO A 118 0.14 -7.84 -17.75
CA PRO A 118 -0.03 -6.94 -18.89
C PRO A 118 -1.30 -6.10 -18.73
N VAL A 119 -1.20 -4.81 -19.05
CA VAL A 119 -2.35 -3.90 -19.06
C VAL A 119 -2.92 -3.88 -20.47
N ASN A 120 -3.69 -4.88 -20.80
CA ASN A 120 -4.37 -5.10 -22.09
C ASN A 120 -5.86 -5.32 -21.86
N GLN A 121 -6.58 -5.85 -22.86
CA GLN A 121 -8.01 -6.16 -22.76
C GLN A 121 -8.33 -7.22 -21.71
N ASP A 122 -7.36 -8.10 -21.41
CA ASP A 122 -7.48 -9.15 -20.39
C ASP A 122 -7.07 -8.67 -19.00
N PHE A 123 -6.75 -7.37 -18.84
CA PHE A 123 -6.40 -6.82 -17.54
C PHE A 123 -7.56 -7.04 -16.57
N PRO A 124 -7.31 -7.57 -15.38
CA PRO A 124 -8.38 -7.88 -14.43
C PRO A 124 -9.26 -6.66 -14.17
N GLN A 125 -10.53 -6.78 -14.51
CA GLN A 125 -11.55 -5.77 -14.22
C GLN A 125 -11.91 -5.78 -12.74
N ASP A 126 -11.63 -6.89 -12.04
CA ASP A 126 -11.84 -7.06 -10.64
C ASP A 126 -10.55 -6.75 -9.86
N TRP A 127 -10.57 -5.63 -9.18
CA TRP A 127 -9.49 -5.16 -8.31
C TRP A 127 -9.13 -6.16 -7.20
N THR A 128 -10.10 -6.93 -6.72
CA THR A 128 -9.88 -7.92 -5.66
C THR A 128 -8.96 -9.03 -6.16
N THR A 129 -9.23 -9.56 -7.35
CA THR A 129 -8.40 -10.59 -7.98
C THR A 129 -6.99 -10.08 -8.26
N LEU A 130 -6.86 -8.87 -8.80
CA LEU A 130 -5.56 -8.24 -9.05
C LEU A 130 -4.75 -8.08 -7.77
N ILE A 131 -5.36 -7.48 -6.75
CA ILE A 131 -4.70 -7.23 -5.46
C ILE A 131 -4.31 -8.53 -4.78
N ASN A 132 -5.16 -9.55 -4.79
CA ASN A 132 -4.85 -10.85 -4.21
C ASN A 132 -3.69 -11.55 -4.94
N SER A 133 -3.60 -11.43 -6.26
CA SER A 133 -2.48 -11.95 -7.04
C SER A 133 -1.16 -11.27 -6.62
N ILE A 134 -1.18 -9.96 -6.46
CA ILE A 134 0.00 -9.19 -5.99
C ILE A 134 0.36 -9.60 -4.55
N TYR A 135 -0.60 -9.74 -3.65
CA TYR A 135 -0.36 -10.13 -2.27
C TYR A 135 0.30 -11.51 -2.17
N ASN A 136 -0.26 -12.51 -2.86
CA ASN A 136 0.26 -13.86 -2.84
C ASN A 136 1.69 -13.92 -3.41
N HIS A 137 1.93 -13.17 -4.48
CA HIS A 137 3.25 -13.11 -5.09
C HIS A 137 4.26 -12.42 -4.18
N VAL A 138 3.92 -11.26 -3.59
CA VAL A 138 4.81 -10.55 -2.65
C VAL A 138 5.10 -11.38 -1.40
N ASP A 139 4.15 -12.17 -0.90
CA ASP A 139 4.43 -13.08 0.22
C ASP A 139 5.46 -14.15 -0.18
N THR A 140 5.31 -14.73 -1.37
CA THR A 140 6.30 -15.67 -1.94
C THR A 140 7.67 -15.01 -2.11
N LEU A 141 7.71 -13.79 -2.69
CA LEU A 141 8.97 -13.05 -2.84
C LEU A 141 9.62 -12.70 -1.52
N THR A 142 8.83 -12.44 -0.49
CA THR A 142 9.35 -12.15 0.86
C THR A 142 10.06 -13.35 1.45
N GLN A 143 9.54 -14.55 1.23
CA GLN A 143 10.20 -15.80 1.64
C GLN A 143 11.48 -16.04 0.84
N GLU A 144 11.46 -15.83 -0.47
CA GLU A 144 12.63 -15.96 -1.34
C GLU A 144 13.71 -14.95 -0.99
N TYR A 145 13.31 -13.70 -0.70
CA TYR A 145 14.21 -12.65 -0.20
C TYR A 145 14.93 -13.08 1.08
N GLY A 146 14.21 -13.73 2.00
CA GLY A 146 14.79 -14.30 3.22
C GLY A 146 15.85 -15.37 2.92
N LYS A 147 15.60 -16.26 1.95
CA LYS A 147 16.58 -17.27 1.53
C LYS A 147 17.83 -16.64 0.91
N ILE A 148 17.67 -15.68 0.02
CA ILE A 148 18.78 -14.97 -0.65
C ILE A 148 19.66 -14.24 0.37
N THR A 149 19.07 -13.63 1.37
CA THR A 149 19.80 -12.85 2.39
C THR A 149 20.27 -13.68 3.58
N GLY A 150 19.86 -14.94 3.67
CA GLY A 150 20.12 -15.78 4.84
C GLY A 150 19.38 -15.31 6.10
N THR A 151 18.33 -14.49 5.96
CA THR A 151 17.64 -13.85 7.07
C THR A 151 16.24 -14.44 7.22
N GLN A 152 15.88 -14.85 8.42
CA GLN A 152 14.48 -15.16 8.71
C GLN A 152 13.67 -13.86 8.73
N ILE A 153 12.70 -13.75 7.83
CA ILE A 153 11.82 -12.60 7.80
C ILE A 153 10.57 -12.93 8.62
N PRO A 154 10.46 -12.37 9.84
CA PRO A 154 9.35 -12.69 10.70
C PRO A 154 8.05 -12.15 10.10
N VAL A 155 7.01 -12.97 10.12
CA VAL A 155 5.63 -12.47 10.04
C VAL A 155 5.42 -11.64 11.32
N LYS A 156 4.85 -10.45 11.22
CA LYS A 156 4.40 -9.75 12.43
C LYS A 156 3.58 -10.77 13.23
N PRO A 157 3.92 -11.05 14.48
CA PRO A 157 3.10 -11.93 15.27
C PRO A 157 1.65 -11.45 15.13
N LYS A 158 0.72 -12.37 14.85
CA LYS A 158 -0.68 -12.07 15.14
C LYS A 158 -0.64 -11.59 16.58
N VAL A 159 -0.80 -10.29 16.77
CA VAL A 159 -0.96 -9.77 18.12
C VAL A 159 -2.05 -10.64 18.70
N PRO A 160 -1.79 -11.38 19.81
CA PRO A 160 -2.86 -12.12 20.41
C PRO A 160 -4.02 -11.14 20.52
N LYS A 161 -5.24 -11.58 20.24
CA LYS A 161 -6.45 -10.75 20.40
C LYS A 161 -6.65 -10.45 21.91
N THR A 162 -5.63 -9.90 22.55
CA THR A 162 -5.80 -9.15 23.77
C THR A 162 -6.51 -7.90 23.31
N SER A 163 -7.67 -7.66 23.90
CA SER A 163 -8.44 -6.43 23.78
C SER A 163 -7.45 -5.23 23.76
N LYS A 164 -6.97 -4.86 22.57
CA LYS A 164 -6.28 -3.59 22.45
C LYS A 164 -7.35 -2.58 22.81
N SER A 165 -7.20 -1.94 23.96
CA SER A 165 -7.90 -0.70 24.18
C SER A 165 -7.62 0.15 22.94
N MET A 166 -8.63 0.30 22.10
CA MET A 166 -8.49 1.15 20.91
C MET A 166 -8.07 2.52 21.41
N SER A 167 -7.18 3.17 20.69
CA SER A 167 -6.84 4.54 20.99
C SER A 167 -8.14 5.34 21.13
N LEU A 168 -8.29 6.09 22.20
CA LEU A 168 -9.49 6.91 22.47
C LEU A 168 -9.74 7.93 21.34
N ASN A 169 -8.69 8.30 20.61
CA ASN A 169 -8.77 9.23 19.49
C ASN A 169 -8.16 8.59 18.24
N ASN A 170 -8.95 8.51 17.18
CA ASN A 170 -8.52 8.00 15.88
C ASN A 170 -8.85 8.99 14.78
N ILE A 171 -7.91 9.26 13.88
CA ILE A 171 -8.10 10.11 12.71
C ILE A 171 -7.99 9.24 11.46
N LEU A 172 -9.07 9.17 10.67
CA LEU A 172 -9.08 8.52 9.36
C LEU A 172 -8.82 9.60 8.30
N TYR A 173 -7.65 9.56 7.68
CA TYR A 173 -7.32 10.53 6.65
C TYR A 173 -6.97 9.85 5.32
N GLY A 174 -7.14 10.55 4.20
CA GLY A 174 -6.85 10.06 2.85
C GLY A 174 -7.64 10.78 1.77
N PRO A 175 -7.36 10.53 0.47
CA PRO A 175 -8.08 11.13 -0.65
C PRO A 175 -9.60 10.85 -0.60
N PRO A 176 -10.43 11.65 -1.31
CA PRO A 176 -11.83 11.33 -1.51
C PRO A 176 -12.01 9.91 -2.12
N GLY A 177 -13.06 9.21 -1.70
CA GLY A 177 -13.38 7.86 -2.22
C GLY A 177 -12.61 6.69 -1.59
N THR A 178 -11.69 6.92 -0.65
CA THR A 178 -10.93 5.84 0.02
C THR A 178 -11.70 5.09 1.13
N GLY A 179 -13.00 5.31 1.25
CA GLY A 179 -13.84 4.58 2.21
C GLY A 179 -13.73 5.05 3.66
N LYS A 180 -13.23 6.26 3.94
CA LYS A 180 -13.11 6.80 5.31
C LYS A 180 -14.40 6.67 6.11
N THR A 181 -15.51 7.18 5.56
CA THR A 181 -16.84 7.07 6.19
C THR A 181 -17.33 5.62 6.30
N TYR A 182 -16.97 4.76 5.33
CA TYR A 182 -17.25 3.33 5.41
C TYR A 182 -16.56 2.70 6.62
N HIS A 183 -15.29 2.97 6.81
CA HIS A 183 -14.50 2.41 7.90
C HIS A 183 -14.85 3.05 9.25
N SER A 184 -15.26 4.32 9.33
CA SER A 184 -15.66 4.95 10.60
C SER A 184 -16.82 4.21 11.26
N ILE A 185 -17.77 3.69 10.48
CA ILE A 185 -18.87 2.86 10.98
C ILE A 185 -18.34 1.55 11.57
N ASN A 186 -17.39 0.88 10.88
CA ASN A 186 -16.79 -0.35 11.38
C ASN A 186 -16.03 -0.12 12.69
N TYR A 187 -15.27 0.98 12.79
CA TYR A 187 -14.60 1.38 14.02
C TYR A 187 -15.57 1.63 15.15
N ALA A 188 -16.65 2.37 14.91
CA ALA A 188 -17.64 2.67 15.93
C ALA A 188 -18.29 1.40 16.49
N VAL A 189 -18.74 0.49 15.61
CA VAL A 189 -19.33 -0.79 16.02
C VAL A 189 -18.32 -1.67 16.77
N SER A 190 -17.06 -1.72 16.31
CA SER A 190 -16.01 -2.49 16.97
C SER A 190 -15.72 -2.01 18.39
N ILE A 191 -15.79 -0.69 18.63
CA ILE A 191 -15.62 -0.09 19.97
C ILE A 191 -16.77 -0.51 20.89
N VAL A 192 -18.01 -0.35 20.44
CA VAL A 192 -19.20 -0.68 21.25
C VAL A 192 -19.23 -2.17 21.59
N GLU A 193 -18.89 -3.04 20.63
CA GLU A 193 -18.91 -4.48 20.81
C GLU A 193 -17.63 -5.07 21.43
N ASN A 194 -16.62 -4.22 21.67
CA ASN A 194 -15.29 -4.66 22.13
C ASN A 194 -14.68 -5.78 21.26
N LYS A 195 -14.90 -5.67 19.94
CA LYS A 195 -14.38 -6.59 18.91
C LYS A 195 -13.25 -5.93 18.13
N SER A 196 -12.43 -6.72 17.45
CA SER A 196 -11.46 -6.15 16.54
C SER A 196 -12.15 -5.57 15.29
N VAL A 197 -11.59 -4.50 14.72
CA VAL A 197 -12.10 -3.91 13.47
C VAL A 197 -12.06 -4.92 12.32
N ASP A 198 -11.04 -5.79 12.31
CA ASP A 198 -10.90 -6.84 11.30
C ASP A 198 -12.07 -7.82 11.35
N GLU A 199 -12.54 -8.22 12.55
CA GLU A 199 -13.72 -9.06 12.72
C GLU A 199 -14.98 -8.40 12.16
N ILE A 200 -15.17 -7.12 12.44
CA ILE A 200 -16.32 -6.35 11.91
C ILE A 200 -16.21 -6.17 10.38
N CYS A 201 -15.01 -6.05 9.82
CA CYS A 201 -14.82 -5.93 8.37
C CYS A 201 -15.12 -7.22 7.61
N GLU A 202 -15.03 -8.38 8.26
CA GLU A 202 -15.36 -9.68 7.67
C GLU A 202 -16.87 -9.94 7.63
N GLU A 203 -17.65 -9.17 8.41
CA GLU A 203 -19.11 -9.32 8.49
C GLU A 203 -19.83 -8.66 7.29
N GLU A 204 -21.02 -9.15 7.01
CA GLU A 204 -21.86 -8.58 5.96
C GLU A 204 -22.24 -7.13 6.30
N ARG A 205 -22.00 -6.22 5.35
CA ARG A 205 -22.16 -4.77 5.53
C ARG A 205 -23.52 -4.34 6.03
N SER A 206 -24.58 -4.95 5.54
CA SER A 206 -25.95 -4.63 5.94
C SER A 206 -26.18 -4.88 7.42
N SER A 207 -25.59 -5.95 7.98
CA SER A 207 -25.65 -6.32 9.38
C SER A 207 -24.91 -5.30 10.25
N VAL A 208 -23.69 -4.91 9.84
CA VAL A 208 -22.89 -3.90 10.56
C VAL A 208 -23.62 -2.55 10.59
N LYS A 209 -24.22 -2.14 9.46
CA LYS A 209 -24.94 -0.86 9.36
C LYS A 209 -26.20 -0.84 10.26
N LYS A 210 -26.96 -1.93 10.30
CA LYS A 210 -28.11 -2.05 11.19
C LYS A 210 -27.73 -1.90 12.67
N ARG A 211 -26.62 -2.52 13.08
CA ARG A 211 -26.12 -2.37 14.46
C ARG A 211 -25.64 -0.96 14.75
N PHE A 212 -24.96 -0.32 13.80
CA PHE A 212 -24.55 1.06 13.93
C PHE A 212 -25.73 2.00 14.14
N GLU A 213 -26.80 1.87 13.33
CA GLU A 213 -28.04 2.63 13.46
C GLU A 213 -28.71 2.39 14.82
N LYS A 214 -28.80 1.13 15.26
CA LYS A 214 -29.32 0.78 16.59
C LYS A 214 -28.51 1.44 17.71
N TYR A 215 -27.19 1.42 17.65
CA TYR A 215 -26.34 2.04 18.68
C TYR A 215 -26.43 3.57 18.69
N ILE A 216 -26.77 4.21 17.57
CA ILE A 216 -27.12 5.63 17.54
C ILE A 216 -28.45 5.87 18.28
N GLU A 217 -29.48 5.07 18.00
CA GLU A 217 -30.79 5.16 18.68
C GLU A 217 -30.68 4.93 20.20
N GLU A 218 -29.80 4.03 20.61
CA GLU A 218 -29.50 3.74 22.01
C GLU A 218 -28.59 4.79 22.68
N GLY A 219 -28.09 5.78 21.93
CA GLY A 219 -27.20 6.82 22.44
C GLY A 219 -25.78 6.36 22.75
N GLN A 220 -25.38 5.16 22.31
CA GLN A 220 -24.04 4.64 22.49
C GLN A 220 -23.05 5.19 21.45
N ILE A 221 -23.55 5.61 20.29
CA ILE A 221 -22.79 6.26 19.22
C ILE A 221 -23.43 7.63 18.91
N ALA A 222 -22.64 8.67 18.90
CA ALA A 222 -23.02 9.95 18.35
C ALA A 222 -22.28 10.19 17.04
N PHE A 223 -23.00 10.47 15.95
CA PHE A 223 -22.44 10.80 14.66
C PHE A 223 -22.73 12.24 14.32
N CYS A 224 -21.70 13.04 14.08
CA CYS A 224 -21.86 14.41 13.61
C CYS A 224 -21.04 14.68 12.35
N THR A 225 -21.57 15.53 11.48
CA THR A 225 -20.88 16.00 10.29
C THR A 225 -20.39 17.41 10.53
N PHE A 226 -19.09 17.63 10.41
CA PHE A 226 -18.53 18.98 10.48
C PHE A 226 -18.91 19.77 9.25
N HIS A 227 -19.45 20.96 9.43
CA HIS A 227 -19.75 21.94 8.39
C HIS A 227 -19.28 23.34 8.82
N GLN A 228 -19.28 24.29 7.91
CA GLN A 228 -18.69 25.62 8.12
C GLN A 228 -19.26 26.40 9.31
N SER A 229 -20.46 26.06 9.76
CA SER A 229 -21.13 26.73 10.90
C SER A 229 -20.94 25.97 12.23
N LEU A 230 -20.19 24.86 12.26
CA LEU A 230 -19.89 24.14 13.49
C LEU A 230 -18.64 24.75 14.14
N GLY A 231 -18.82 25.43 15.28
CA GLY A 231 -17.73 26.02 16.05
C GLY A 231 -16.97 24.96 16.89
N TYR A 232 -15.78 25.33 17.35
CA TYR A 232 -15.00 24.46 18.26
C TYR A 232 -15.76 24.16 19.54
N GLU A 233 -16.48 25.15 20.07
CA GLU A 233 -17.28 25.07 21.29
C GLU A 233 -18.46 24.09 21.12
N ASP A 234 -19.08 24.09 19.95
CA ASP A 234 -20.16 23.13 19.62
C ASP A 234 -19.65 21.67 19.62
N PHE A 235 -18.39 21.46 19.23
CA PHE A 235 -17.81 20.13 19.19
C PHE A 235 -17.31 19.64 20.56
N ILE A 236 -16.66 20.51 21.34
CA ILE A 236 -16.04 20.14 22.61
C ILE A 236 -17.00 20.29 23.79
N GLU A 237 -17.85 21.33 23.78
CA GLU A 237 -18.74 21.66 24.90
C GLU A 237 -20.21 21.35 24.63
N GLY A 238 -20.60 21.21 23.35
CA GLY A 238 -21.98 21.01 22.93
C GLY A 238 -22.48 19.56 22.94
N ILE A 239 -21.60 18.58 23.13
CA ILE A 239 -21.99 17.20 23.32
C ILE A 239 -22.33 17.00 24.81
N LYS A 240 -23.58 17.33 25.16
CA LYS A 240 -24.17 17.09 26.47
C LYS A 240 -24.98 15.81 26.42
#